data_36b5e834d76d80378ed59684e09a6ad3
#
_entry.id   36b5e834d76d80378ed59684e09a6ad3
#
_cell.length_a   1.000
_cell.length_b   1.000
_cell.length_c   1.000
_cell.angle_alpha   90.00
_cell.angle_beta   90.00
_cell.angle_gamma   90.00
#
_symmetry.space_group_name_H-M   'P 1'
#
loop_
_entity.id
_entity.type
_entity.pdbx_description
1 polymer ?
#
loop_
_entity_poly.entity_id
_entity_poly.type
_entity_poly.pdbx_seq_one_letter_code
_entity_poly.pdbx_strand_id
1 'polypeptide(L)'
;PRCIFIRGNHDRYLLEKLWEEPSPSLEGMDPNDPICKAIVKNEKWTADLLGAEGFDFCSKMKIAHREIIGQTLIEFSHAWYKRDDKPPSVKEAIKWKNHVKNLHPNVQKFVFIHGHVHVPRYQIIENLTILCQGATGLPFDRDQRGSVAFLKVMNDKMNWDVHRYEYKKDITSAQLEKRKPPFYTNLMNTIRLASIRNDI
;
A
#
# COMPACT_ATOMS: atom_id res chain seq x y z
N PRO A 1 11.11 -17.56 9.51
CA PRO A 1 10.11 -16.50 9.66
C PRO A 1 8.99 -16.69 8.65
N ARG A 2 7.75 -16.51 9.09
CA ARG A 2 6.58 -16.59 8.22
C ARG A 2 6.36 -15.21 7.59
N CYS A 3 6.35 -15.14 6.26
CA CYS A 3 6.08 -13.93 5.51
C CYS A 3 4.67 -13.98 4.93
N ILE A 4 3.91 -12.89 5.03
CA ILE A 4 2.58 -12.74 4.44
C ILE A 4 2.64 -11.57 3.48
N PHE A 5 2.32 -11.81 2.22
CA PHE A 5 2.28 -10.80 1.18
C PHE A 5 0.85 -10.33 0.98
N ILE A 6 0.65 -9.02 0.96
CA ILE A 6 -0.64 -8.36 0.71
C ILE A 6 -0.56 -7.68 -0.65
N ARG A 7 -1.53 -7.99 -1.51
CA ARG A 7 -1.65 -7.43 -2.85
C ARG A 7 -2.07 -5.97 -2.80
N GLY A 8 -1.33 -5.12 -3.52
CA GLY A 8 -1.67 -3.73 -3.74
C GLY A 8 -2.36 -3.47 -5.08
N ASN A 9 -2.72 -2.20 -5.31
CA ASN A 9 -3.35 -1.78 -6.57
C ASN A 9 -2.43 -2.00 -7.79
N HIS A 10 -1.13 -1.73 -7.68
CA HIS A 10 -0.19 -1.98 -8.78
C HIS A 10 -0.06 -3.49 -9.10
N ASP A 11 -0.06 -4.38 -8.09
CA ASP A 11 -0.09 -5.83 -8.33
C ASP A 11 -1.38 -6.24 -9.05
N ARG A 12 -2.52 -5.63 -8.71
CA ARG A 12 -3.79 -5.87 -9.41
C ARG A 12 -3.74 -5.39 -10.85
N TYR A 13 -3.19 -4.19 -11.12
CA TYR A 13 -3.05 -3.67 -12.49
C TYR A 13 -2.25 -4.61 -13.38
N LEU A 14 -1.19 -5.24 -12.83
CA LEU A 14 -0.42 -6.26 -13.53
C LEU A 14 -1.26 -7.51 -13.82
N LEU A 15 -1.97 -8.04 -12.82
CA LEU A 15 -2.79 -9.25 -12.95
C LEU A 15 -3.97 -9.07 -13.91
N GLU A 16 -4.61 -7.91 -13.90
CA GLU A 16 -5.73 -7.56 -14.78
C GLU A 16 -5.25 -7.06 -16.15
N LYS A 17 -3.93 -6.93 -16.36
CA LYS A 17 -3.33 -6.46 -17.60
C LYS A 17 -3.94 -5.14 -18.07
N LEU A 18 -3.93 -4.16 -17.21
CA LEU A 18 -4.60 -2.87 -17.40
C LEU A 18 -4.36 -2.23 -18.78
N TRP A 19 -3.23 -2.48 -19.42
CA TRP A 19 -2.85 -1.96 -20.73
C TRP A 19 -3.56 -2.63 -21.91
N GLU A 20 -4.29 -3.73 -21.73
CA GLU A 20 -5.02 -4.44 -22.78
C GLU A 20 -6.41 -3.85 -23.06
N GLU A 21 -6.93 -3.00 -22.20
CA GLU A 21 -8.19 -2.31 -22.41
C GLU A 21 -8.10 -1.29 -23.54
N PRO A 22 -9.17 -1.06 -24.32
CA PRO A 22 -9.18 -0.05 -25.41
C PRO A 22 -8.88 1.37 -24.93
N SER A 23 -9.37 1.71 -23.74
CA SER A 23 -9.16 3.02 -23.08
C SER A 23 -8.96 2.81 -21.59
N PRO A 24 -7.79 2.29 -21.17
CA PRO A 24 -7.56 1.96 -19.78
C PRO A 24 -7.58 3.20 -18.89
N SER A 25 -8.38 3.15 -17.83
CA SER A 25 -8.47 4.18 -16.80
C SER A 25 -8.01 3.65 -15.46
N LEU A 26 -7.45 4.52 -14.62
CA LEU A 26 -7.00 4.22 -13.27
C LEU A 26 -7.91 4.92 -12.26
N GLU A 27 -8.61 4.17 -11.42
CA GLU A 27 -9.25 4.67 -10.20
C GLU A 27 -10.08 5.96 -10.40
N GLY A 28 -10.79 6.04 -11.53
CA GLY A 28 -11.58 7.22 -11.90
C GLY A 28 -10.80 8.36 -12.56
N MET A 29 -9.53 8.14 -12.91
CA MET A 29 -8.79 9.07 -13.77
C MET A 29 -9.30 9.03 -15.20
N ASP A 30 -9.25 10.17 -15.88
CA ASP A 30 -9.53 10.24 -17.31
C ASP A 30 -8.47 9.42 -18.08
N PRO A 31 -8.86 8.46 -18.95
CA PRO A 31 -7.91 7.71 -19.76
C PRO A 31 -7.10 8.59 -20.74
N ASN A 32 -7.58 9.80 -21.02
CA ASN A 32 -6.85 10.79 -21.83
C ASN A 32 -5.82 11.59 -21.02
N ASP A 33 -5.89 11.56 -19.69
CA ASP A 33 -4.92 12.23 -18.82
C ASP A 33 -3.50 11.69 -19.11
N PRO A 34 -2.53 12.58 -19.40
CA PRO A 34 -1.14 12.16 -19.62
C PRO A 34 -0.54 11.36 -18.47
N ILE A 35 -0.91 11.67 -17.22
CA ILE A 35 -0.45 10.93 -16.03
C ILE A 35 -1.01 9.52 -16.05
N CYS A 36 -2.32 9.35 -16.31
CA CYS A 36 -2.94 8.04 -16.45
C CYS A 36 -2.21 7.19 -17.51
N LYS A 37 -2.00 7.77 -18.70
CA LYS A 37 -1.27 7.11 -19.79
C LYS A 37 0.16 6.73 -19.41
N ALA A 38 0.86 7.57 -18.66
CA ALA A 38 2.23 7.30 -18.20
C ALA A 38 2.25 6.14 -17.19
N ILE A 39 1.31 6.10 -16.26
CA ILE A 39 1.17 5.01 -15.30
C ILE A 39 0.88 3.69 -16.04
N VAL A 40 -0.11 3.67 -16.94
CA VAL A 40 -0.46 2.47 -17.73
C VAL A 40 0.73 1.93 -18.52
N LYS A 41 1.51 2.83 -19.18
CA LYS A 41 2.75 2.43 -19.86
C LYS A 41 3.78 1.85 -18.90
N ASN A 42 3.89 2.41 -17.70
CA ASN A 42 4.81 1.91 -16.67
C ASN A 42 4.40 0.53 -16.16
N GLU A 43 3.11 0.26 -16.00
CA GLU A 43 2.60 -1.06 -15.64
C GLU A 43 2.93 -2.09 -16.72
N LYS A 44 2.70 -1.77 -17.99
CA LYS A 44 3.09 -2.67 -19.08
C LYS A 44 4.58 -2.96 -19.09
N TRP A 45 5.41 -1.93 -18.96
CA TRP A 45 6.87 -2.07 -18.88
C TRP A 45 7.29 -2.96 -17.72
N THR A 46 6.65 -2.81 -16.56
CA THR A 46 6.89 -3.66 -15.38
C THR A 46 6.49 -5.10 -15.66
N ALA A 47 5.33 -5.33 -16.27
CA ALA A 47 4.84 -6.66 -16.64
C ALA A 47 5.78 -7.38 -17.60
N ASP A 48 6.29 -6.68 -18.62
CA ASP A 48 7.23 -7.25 -19.61
C ASP A 48 8.54 -7.72 -18.95
N LEU A 49 8.94 -7.10 -17.83
CA LEU A 49 10.13 -7.48 -17.06
C LEU A 49 9.87 -8.55 -16.00
N LEU A 50 8.64 -8.60 -15.47
CA LEU A 50 8.28 -9.46 -14.36
C LEU A 50 8.26 -10.96 -14.73
N GLY A 51 7.78 -11.25 -15.94
CA GLY A 51 7.68 -12.61 -16.44
C GLY A 51 6.62 -13.47 -15.71
N ALA A 52 6.50 -14.72 -16.14
CA ALA A 52 5.45 -15.64 -15.63
C ALA A 52 5.59 -15.92 -14.12
N GLU A 53 6.80 -16.07 -13.61
CA GLU A 53 7.04 -16.35 -12.18
C GLU A 53 6.57 -15.19 -11.30
N GLY A 54 6.78 -13.94 -11.72
CA GLY A 54 6.34 -12.77 -10.98
C GLY A 54 4.82 -12.62 -11.02
N PHE A 55 4.17 -12.91 -12.14
CA PHE A 55 2.71 -12.96 -12.23
C PHE A 55 2.12 -14.03 -11.30
N ASP A 56 2.70 -15.25 -11.30
CA ASP A 56 2.29 -16.33 -10.40
C ASP A 56 2.44 -15.90 -8.92
N PHE A 57 3.55 -15.26 -8.57
CA PHE A 57 3.78 -14.73 -7.23
C PHE A 57 2.70 -13.69 -6.84
N CYS A 58 2.44 -12.68 -7.68
CA CYS A 58 1.43 -11.65 -7.42
C CYS A 58 0.02 -12.26 -7.29
N SER A 59 -0.30 -13.29 -8.10
CA SER A 59 -1.61 -13.96 -8.07
C SER A 59 -1.90 -14.67 -6.74
N LYS A 60 -0.86 -15.10 -6.03
CA LYS A 60 -0.93 -15.80 -4.74
C LYS A 60 -0.98 -14.85 -3.53
N MET A 61 -0.76 -13.55 -3.73
CA MET A 61 -0.84 -12.57 -2.66
C MET A 61 -2.28 -12.44 -2.16
N LYS A 62 -2.43 -12.25 -0.84
CA LYS A 62 -3.73 -12.03 -0.20
C LYS A 62 -4.20 -10.60 -0.40
N ILE A 63 -5.49 -10.38 -0.57
CA ILE A 63 -6.09 -9.02 -0.54
C ILE A 63 -6.07 -8.45 0.88
N ALA A 64 -6.34 -9.30 1.87
CA ALA A 64 -6.30 -8.93 3.28
C ALA A 64 -5.85 -10.12 4.13
N HIS A 65 -5.34 -9.83 5.31
CA HIS A 65 -4.98 -10.83 6.29
C HIS A 65 -5.47 -10.41 7.68
N ARG A 66 -5.99 -11.36 8.44
CA ARG A 66 -6.52 -11.14 9.78
C ARG A 66 -5.83 -12.03 10.78
N GLU A 67 -5.52 -11.45 11.96
CA GLU A 67 -5.02 -12.15 13.13
C GLU A 67 -5.85 -11.74 14.35
N ILE A 68 -6.03 -12.66 15.29
CA ILE A 68 -6.63 -12.39 16.60
C ILE A 68 -5.62 -12.80 17.67
N ILE A 69 -5.21 -11.83 18.48
CA ILE A 69 -4.27 -12.03 19.59
C ILE A 69 -4.97 -11.60 20.87
N GLY A 70 -5.30 -12.57 21.73
CA GLY A 70 -6.13 -12.31 22.90
C GLY A 70 -7.49 -11.72 22.51
N GLN A 71 -7.79 -10.53 23.00
CA GLN A 71 -9.03 -9.82 22.68
C GLN A 71 -8.83 -8.72 21.59
N THR A 72 -7.68 -8.74 20.90
CA THR A 72 -7.35 -7.77 19.85
C THR A 72 -7.44 -8.42 18.49
N LEU A 73 -8.27 -7.89 17.60
CA LEU A 73 -8.35 -8.28 16.20
C LEU A 73 -7.58 -7.26 15.34
N ILE A 74 -6.70 -7.78 14.50
CA ILE A 74 -5.85 -6.99 13.61
C ILE A 74 -6.17 -7.39 12.18
N GLU A 75 -6.53 -6.43 11.35
CA GLU A 75 -6.73 -6.59 9.91
C GLU A 75 -5.63 -5.86 9.16
N PHE A 76 -5.00 -6.54 8.21
CA PHE A 76 -3.99 -5.99 7.31
C PHE A 76 -4.55 -5.98 5.89
N SER A 77 -4.43 -4.86 5.19
CA SER A 77 -4.71 -4.78 3.76
C SER A 77 -3.84 -3.70 3.11
N HIS A 78 -3.78 -3.67 1.77
CA HIS A 78 -3.06 -2.59 1.09
C HIS A 78 -3.72 -1.23 1.33
N ALA A 79 -5.02 -1.10 1.04
CA ALA A 79 -5.79 0.11 1.34
C ALA A 79 -7.01 -0.20 2.20
N TRP A 80 -7.89 -1.12 1.73
CA TRP A 80 -9.06 -1.59 2.44
C TRP A 80 -9.27 -3.08 2.20
N TYR A 81 -9.96 -3.79 3.08
CA TYR A 81 -10.14 -5.24 2.96
C TYR A 81 -10.98 -5.68 1.74
N LYS A 82 -11.66 -4.76 1.09
CA LYS A 82 -12.50 -5.00 -0.10
C LYS A 82 -12.00 -4.30 -1.37
N ARG A 83 -11.06 -3.36 -1.24
CA ARG A 83 -10.50 -2.60 -2.36
C ARG A 83 -9.06 -2.18 -2.05
N ASP A 84 -8.28 -1.93 -3.06
CA ASP A 84 -6.85 -1.63 -2.95
C ASP A 84 -6.46 -0.20 -3.37
N ASP A 85 -7.45 0.61 -3.73
CA ASP A 85 -7.28 1.95 -4.31
C ASP A 85 -7.54 3.10 -3.34
N LYS A 86 -8.18 2.84 -2.19
CA LYS A 86 -8.53 3.88 -1.24
C LYS A 86 -8.61 3.34 0.19
N PRO A 87 -7.90 3.97 1.15
CA PRO A 87 -8.00 3.62 2.55
C PRO A 87 -9.40 3.96 3.10
N PRO A 88 -9.80 3.36 4.23
CA PRO A 88 -11.12 3.61 4.80
C PRO A 88 -11.25 5.03 5.34
N SER A 89 -12.39 5.63 5.09
CA SER A 89 -12.88 6.74 5.89
C SER A 89 -13.18 6.28 7.32
N VAL A 90 -13.24 7.20 8.26
CA VAL A 90 -13.62 6.91 9.66
C VAL A 90 -14.97 6.18 9.72
N LYS A 91 -15.95 6.64 8.95
CA LYS A 91 -17.30 6.03 8.89
C LYS A 91 -17.28 4.58 8.40
N GLU A 92 -16.47 4.29 7.39
CA GLU A 92 -16.30 2.92 6.87
C GLU A 92 -15.60 2.02 7.90
N ALA A 93 -14.56 2.54 8.54
CA ALA A 93 -13.82 1.80 9.56
C ALA A 93 -14.69 1.46 10.80
N ILE A 94 -15.56 2.38 11.22
CA ILE A 94 -16.55 2.13 12.27
C ILE A 94 -17.55 1.04 11.85
N LYS A 95 -18.07 1.12 10.61
CA LYS A 95 -18.99 0.09 10.08
C LYS A 95 -18.31 -1.28 10.04
N TRP A 96 -17.06 -1.33 9.58
CA TRP A 96 -16.25 -2.56 9.60
C TRP A 96 -16.08 -3.09 11.02
N LYS A 97 -15.68 -2.25 11.99
CA LYS A 97 -15.53 -2.62 13.40
C LYS A 97 -16.82 -3.27 13.93
N ASN A 98 -17.97 -2.64 13.71
CA ASN A 98 -19.25 -3.14 14.19
C ASN A 98 -19.61 -4.50 13.56
N HIS A 99 -19.38 -4.65 12.24
CA HIS A 99 -19.61 -5.92 11.55
C HIS A 99 -18.72 -7.02 12.12
N VAL A 100 -17.41 -6.76 12.26
CA VAL A 100 -16.45 -7.74 12.78
C VAL A 100 -16.70 -8.06 14.24
N LYS A 101 -17.15 -7.10 15.06
CA LYS A 101 -17.55 -7.33 16.46
C LYS A 101 -18.68 -8.34 16.57
N ASN A 102 -19.66 -8.30 15.66
CA ASN A 102 -20.77 -9.27 15.65
C ASN A 102 -20.27 -10.69 15.32
N LEU A 103 -19.26 -10.83 14.45
CA LEU A 103 -18.67 -12.11 14.09
C LEU A 103 -17.72 -12.65 15.17
N HIS A 104 -17.12 -11.76 15.97
CA HIS A 104 -16.12 -12.08 17.00
C HIS A 104 -16.49 -11.41 18.34
N PRO A 105 -17.54 -11.85 19.05
CA PRO A 105 -18.08 -11.17 20.23
C PRO A 105 -17.07 -11.01 21.37
N ASN A 106 -16.08 -11.88 21.46
CA ASN A 106 -15.02 -11.83 22.48
C ASN A 106 -13.93 -10.80 22.21
N VAL A 107 -13.88 -10.24 20.99
CA VAL A 107 -12.91 -9.19 20.63
C VAL A 107 -13.35 -7.85 21.21
N GLN A 108 -12.41 -7.15 21.84
CA GLN A 108 -12.66 -5.85 22.47
C GLN A 108 -11.89 -4.71 21.78
N LYS A 109 -10.78 -5.02 21.10
CA LYS A 109 -9.94 -4.04 20.40
C LYS A 109 -9.80 -4.39 18.93
N PHE A 110 -9.90 -3.38 18.09
CA PHE A 110 -9.86 -3.51 16.64
C PHE A 110 -8.73 -2.65 16.09
N VAL A 111 -7.87 -3.26 15.29
CA VAL A 111 -6.74 -2.60 14.66
C VAL A 111 -6.84 -2.81 13.16
N PHE A 112 -6.82 -1.73 12.40
CA PHE A 112 -6.80 -1.77 10.96
C PHE A 112 -5.49 -1.17 10.46
N ILE A 113 -4.68 -1.97 9.77
CA ILE A 113 -3.37 -1.57 9.25
C ILE A 113 -3.44 -1.54 7.73
N HIS A 114 -3.08 -0.40 7.15
CA HIS A 114 -3.07 -0.20 5.71
C HIS A 114 -1.78 0.46 5.21
N GLY A 115 -1.55 0.38 3.92
CA GLY A 115 -0.52 1.09 3.16
C GLY A 115 -1.13 2.13 2.23
N HIS A 116 -0.81 2.05 0.94
CA HIS A 116 -1.34 2.81 -0.20
C HIS A 116 -1.05 4.32 -0.19
N VAL A 117 -1.32 5.02 0.89
CA VAL A 117 -1.20 6.50 0.96
C VAL A 117 0.24 6.99 1.11
N HIS A 118 1.20 6.11 1.40
CA HIS A 118 2.62 6.41 1.58
C HIS A 118 2.94 7.47 2.66
N VAL A 119 1.99 7.70 3.57
CA VAL A 119 2.11 8.64 4.69
C VAL A 119 1.76 7.90 5.96
N PRO A 120 2.56 7.99 7.03
CA PRO A 120 2.24 7.38 8.31
C PRO A 120 0.91 7.90 8.87
N ARG A 121 0.13 6.98 9.43
CA ARG A 121 -1.13 7.29 10.10
C ARG A 121 -1.21 6.58 11.44
N TYR A 122 -1.63 7.29 12.45
CA TYR A 122 -2.00 6.77 13.75
C TYR A 122 -3.27 7.46 14.21
N GLN A 123 -4.38 6.75 14.21
CA GLN A 123 -5.68 7.32 14.59
C GLN A 123 -6.43 6.37 15.49
N ILE A 124 -6.87 6.85 16.64
CA ILE A 124 -7.67 6.10 17.60
C ILE A 124 -9.09 6.66 17.60
N ILE A 125 -10.08 5.77 17.54
CA ILE A 125 -11.50 6.07 17.59
C ILE A 125 -12.12 5.06 18.55
N GLU A 126 -12.27 5.42 19.81
CA GLU A 126 -12.69 4.51 20.87
C GLU A 126 -11.76 3.28 20.96
N ASN A 127 -12.29 2.09 20.71
CA ASN A 127 -11.55 0.83 20.70
C ASN A 127 -11.08 0.39 19.30
N LEU A 128 -11.16 1.26 18.29
CA LEU A 128 -10.65 1.08 16.95
C LEU A 128 -9.38 1.92 16.75
N THR A 129 -8.32 1.31 16.27
CA THR A 129 -7.09 2.00 15.86
C THR A 129 -6.85 1.78 14.37
N ILE A 130 -6.57 2.86 13.64
CA ILE A 130 -6.23 2.82 12.21
C ILE A 130 -4.77 3.25 12.06
N LEU A 131 -3.98 2.41 11.41
CA LEU A 131 -2.54 2.53 11.32
C LEU A 131 -2.07 2.48 9.85
N CYS A 132 -1.03 3.25 9.54
CA CYS A 132 -0.24 3.12 8.32
C CYS A 132 1.23 3.38 8.67
N GLN A 133 2.12 2.55 8.17
CA GLN A 133 3.56 2.70 8.39
C GLN A 133 4.20 3.76 7.47
N GLY A 134 3.49 4.23 6.44
CA GLY A 134 4.06 5.02 5.36
C GLY A 134 4.57 4.14 4.21
N ALA A 135 5.70 4.47 3.64
CA ALA A 135 6.27 3.77 2.50
C ALA A 135 7.70 3.32 2.72
N THR A 136 8.04 2.16 2.19
CA THR A 136 9.41 1.61 2.26
C THR A 136 10.36 2.34 1.31
N GLY A 137 9.87 2.87 0.17
CA GLY A 137 10.76 3.46 -0.84
C GLY A 137 10.22 4.69 -1.60
N LEU A 138 8.93 5.01 -1.49
CA LEU A 138 8.30 6.18 -2.14
C LEU A 138 7.43 6.93 -1.13
N PRO A 139 8.01 7.59 -0.10
CA PRO A 139 7.26 8.35 0.88
C PRO A 139 6.63 9.60 0.25
N PHE A 140 5.45 10.03 0.78
CA PHE A 140 4.74 11.24 0.35
C PHE A 140 4.57 12.26 1.49
N ASP A 141 5.35 12.14 2.55
CA ASP A 141 5.29 12.95 3.76
C ASP A 141 6.48 13.91 3.93
N ARG A 142 7.23 14.15 2.85
CA ARG A 142 8.43 15.00 2.80
C ARG A 142 9.63 14.49 3.58
N ASP A 143 9.56 13.28 4.12
CA ASP A 143 10.70 12.56 4.69
C ASP A 143 11.20 11.51 3.69
N GLN A 144 12.40 11.72 3.15
CA GLN A 144 12.98 10.86 2.12
C GLN A 144 13.39 9.47 2.62
N ARG A 145 13.34 9.23 3.93
CA ARG A 145 13.68 7.93 4.52
C ARG A 145 12.56 6.93 4.29
N GLY A 146 12.94 5.67 4.10
CA GLY A 146 11.97 4.58 4.11
C GLY A 146 11.39 4.37 5.51
N SER A 147 10.25 3.70 5.58
CA SER A 147 9.63 3.36 6.86
C SER A 147 9.19 1.90 6.92
N VAL A 148 9.37 1.32 8.08
CA VAL A 148 8.80 0.03 8.51
C VAL A 148 8.13 0.23 9.86
N ALA A 149 7.22 -0.65 10.23
CA ALA A 149 6.58 -0.57 11.52
C ALA A 149 6.70 -1.89 12.30
N PHE A 150 6.79 -1.76 13.60
CA PHE A 150 6.75 -2.86 14.54
C PHE A 150 5.46 -2.78 15.35
N LEU A 151 4.64 -3.81 15.26
CA LEU A 151 3.46 -3.98 16.09
C LEU A 151 3.72 -5.06 17.15
N LYS A 152 3.64 -4.68 18.40
CA LYS A 152 3.71 -5.60 19.54
C LYS A 152 2.39 -5.61 20.27
N VAL A 153 1.79 -6.80 20.40
CA VAL A 153 0.56 -7.00 21.18
C VAL A 153 0.85 -7.99 22.30
N MET A 154 0.69 -7.57 23.55
CA MET A 154 0.93 -8.38 24.74
C MET A 154 -0.06 -7.99 25.84
N ASN A 155 -0.75 -8.96 26.42
CA ASN A 155 -1.69 -8.73 27.53
C ASN A 155 -2.65 -7.58 27.23
N ASP A 156 -3.25 -7.60 26.05
CA ASP A 156 -4.17 -6.57 25.52
C ASP A 156 -3.58 -5.15 25.42
N LYS A 157 -2.28 -4.99 25.61
CA LYS A 157 -1.56 -3.74 25.32
C LYS A 157 -0.96 -3.81 23.92
N MET A 158 -1.13 -2.74 23.17
CA MET A 158 -0.59 -2.59 21.84
C MET A 158 0.47 -1.49 21.84
N ASN A 159 1.62 -1.77 21.26
CA ASN A 159 2.63 -0.80 20.93
C ASN A 159 2.85 -0.80 19.42
N TRP A 160 2.81 0.39 18.81
CA TRP A 160 3.07 0.62 17.40
C TRP A 160 4.23 1.60 17.28
N ASP A 161 5.27 1.17 16.61
CA ASP A 161 6.48 1.97 16.40
C ASP A 161 6.81 2.02 14.91
N VAL A 162 6.86 3.23 14.35
CA VAL A 162 7.27 3.47 12.95
C VAL A 162 8.73 3.86 12.93
N HIS A 163 9.56 2.96 12.46
CA HIS A 163 10.98 3.17 12.32
C HIS A 163 11.34 3.72 10.95
N ARG A 164 12.00 4.89 10.94
CA ARG A 164 12.55 5.52 9.73
C ARG A 164 13.99 5.07 9.52
N TYR A 165 14.31 4.68 8.30
CA TYR A 165 15.67 4.25 7.97
C TYR A 165 16.19 4.94 6.71
N GLU A 166 17.48 5.24 6.73
CA GLU A 166 18.19 5.69 5.54
C GLU A 166 18.45 4.51 4.60
N TYR A 167 18.29 4.74 3.31
CA TYR A 167 18.68 3.79 2.28
C TYR A 167 19.53 4.48 1.21
N LYS A 168 20.21 3.71 0.39
CA LYS A 168 21.14 4.23 -0.62
C LYS A 168 20.35 4.81 -1.81
N LYS A 169 19.77 5.99 -1.64
CA LYS A 169 18.97 6.69 -2.66
C LYS A 169 19.74 6.90 -3.95
N ASP A 170 21.04 7.17 -3.87
CA ASP A 170 21.90 7.36 -5.05
C ASP A 170 21.95 6.10 -5.92
N ILE A 171 22.03 4.91 -5.30
CA ILE A 171 21.99 3.65 -6.04
C ILE A 171 20.64 3.47 -6.71
N THR A 172 19.52 3.75 -6.00
CA THR A 172 18.17 3.67 -6.56
C THR A 172 18.01 4.66 -7.73
N SER A 173 18.45 5.89 -7.55
CA SER A 173 18.44 6.92 -8.59
C SER A 173 19.26 6.51 -9.83
N ALA A 174 20.45 5.97 -9.62
CA ALA A 174 21.30 5.48 -10.72
C ALA A 174 20.66 4.30 -11.48
N GLN A 175 19.94 3.41 -10.77
CA GLN A 175 19.21 2.31 -11.41
C GLN A 175 18.00 2.83 -12.21
N LEU A 176 17.28 3.81 -11.71
CA LEU A 176 16.21 4.46 -12.46
C LEU A 176 16.74 5.16 -13.71
N GLU A 177 17.86 5.89 -13.57
CA GLU A 177 18.53 6.56 -14.72
C GLU A 177 18.94 5.54 -15.80
N LYS A 178 19.49 4.40 -15.39
CA LYS A 178 19.91 3.34 -16.31
C LYS A 178 18.72 2.67 -17.02
N ARG A 179 17.61 2.42 -16.28
CA ARG A 179 16.46 1.66 -16.80
C ARG A 179 15.44 2.53 -17.53
N LYS A 180 15.33 3.79 -17.17
CA LYS A 180 14.37 4.77 -17.71
C LYS A 180 12.96 4.21 -17.92
N PRO A 181 12.29 3.77 -16.85
CA PRO A 181 10.90 3.31 -16.97
C PRO A 181 10.01 4.44 -17.53
N PRO A 182 8.87 4.14 -18.12
CA PRO A 182 7.99 5.16 -18.72
C PRO A 182 7.58 6.29 -17.77
N PHE A 183 7.50 6.02 -16.47
CA PHE A 183 7.17 7.01 -15.44
C PHE A 183 8.42 7.55 -14.70
N TYR A 184 9.57 7.53 -15.36
CA TYR A 184 10.89 7.86 -14.80
C TYR A 184 10.96 9.21 -14.12
N THR A 185 10.51 10.29 -14.77
CA THR A 185 10.59 11.66 -14.23
C THR A 185 9.84 11.78 -12.91
N ASN A 186 8.63 11.24 -12.86
CA ASN A 186 7.81 11.22 -11.66
C ASN A 186 8.48 10.44 -10.51
N LEU A 187 8.94 9.22 -10.78
CA LEU A 187 9.61 8.36 -9.80
C LEU A 187 10.86 9.03 -9.23
N MET A 188 11.69 9.61 -10.09
CA MET A 188 12.92 10.30 -9.69
C MET A 188 12.62 11.52 -8.81
N ASN A 189 11.66 12.34 -9.17
CA ASN A 189 11.28 13.53 -8.41
C ASN A 189 10.57 13.13 -7.10
N THR A 190 9.80 12.06 -7.08
CA THR A 190 9.19 11.52 -5.85
C THR A 190 10.26 11.07 -4.85
N ILE A 191 11.29 10.35 -5.30
CA ILE A 191 12.41 9.95 -4.42
C ILE A 191 13.13 11.17 -3.85
N ARG A 192 13.34 12.21 -4.65
CA ARG A 192 14.05 13.44 -4.23
C ARG A 192 13.25 14.32 -3.29
N LEU A 193 11.94 14.40 -3.46
CA LEU A 193 11.08 15.38 -2.79
C LEU A 193 10.17 14.75 -1.74
N ALA A 194 10.06 13.43 -1.72
CA ALA A 194 9.17 12.67 -0.84
C ALA A 194 7.72 13.23 -0.85
N SER A 195 7.20 13.50 -2.03
CA SER A 195 5.86 14.06 -2.22
C SER A 195 5.20 13.49 -3.47
N ILE A 196 3.87 13.45 -3.48
CA ILE A 196 3.11 13.11 -4.70
C ILE A 196 3.49 14.08 -5.82
N ARG A 197 3.76 13.51 -7.00
CA ARG A 197 4.16 14.27 -8.18
C ARG A 197 3.25 13.91 -9.35
N ASN A 198 3.03 14.91 -10.21
CA ASN A 198 2.33 14.75 -11.48
C ASN A 198 3.26 15.12 -12.65
N ASP A 199 4.54 14.83 -12.50
CA ASP A 199 5.54 15.09 -13.53
C ASP A 199 5.48 14.00 -14.62
N ILE A 200 5.66 14.40 -15.88
CA ILE A 200 5.66 13.52 -17.05
C ILE A 200 7.02 13.62 -17.75
#